data_348610f16843eada51c16af479321588
#
_entry.id   348610f16843eada51c16af479321588
#
_cell.length_a   1.000
_cell.length_b   1.000
_cell.length_c   1.000
_cell.angle_alpha   90.00
_cell.angle_beta   90.00
_cell.angle_gamma   90.00
#
_symmetry.space_group_name_H-M   'P 1'
#
loop_
_entity.id
_entity.type
_entity.pdbx_description
1 polymer ?
#
loop_
_entity_poly.entity_id
_entity_poly.type
_entity_poly.pdbx_seq_one_letter_code
_entity_poly.pdbx_strand_id
1 'polypeptide(L)'
;MLQIKNLNKHYGKKQALFDFEMTFKNGVYGLLGPNGAGKSTLMNIISDNLAPDLGSQLCWNGTDITKLGSKFRRKVGYMPQQQALYDNFTARRFMMYISALKGISTAVAREQTEYLLSEVELHDVMDKAIGGFSGGM
;
A
#
# COMPACT_ATOMS: atom_id res chain seq x y z
N MET A 1 15.11 5.02 -2.33
CA MET A 1 14.83 5.58 -3.67
C MET A 1 14.15 4.50 -4.51
N LEU A 2 12.98 4.81 -5.12
CA LEU A 2 12.30 3.93 -6.07
C LEU A 2 12.50 4.49 -7.49
N GLN A 3 12.99 3.68 -8.39
CA GLN A 3 13.19 4.02 -9.80
C GLN A 3 12.27 3.18 -10.66
N ILE A 4 11.58 3.83 -11.58
CA ILE A 4 10.69 3.21 -12.55
C ILE A 4 11.18 3.61 -13.95
N LYS A 5 11.32 2.61 -14.83
CA LYS A 5 11.70 2.81 -16.23
C LYS A 5 10.84 1.96 -17.14
N ASN A 6 10.47 2.52 -18.28
CA ASN A 6 9.69 1.86 -19.34
C ASN A 6 8.44 1.17 -18.78
N LEU A 7 7.76 1.79 -17.81
CA LEU A 7 6.59 1.15 -17.20
C LEU A 7 5.40 1.20 -18.13
N ASN A 8 5.00 0.03 -18.59
CA ASN A 8 3.83 -0.18 -19.43
C ASN A 8 2.84 -1.10 -18.72
N LYS A 9 1.56 -0.90 -18.99
CA LYS A 9 0.49 -1.79 -18.52
C LYS A 9 -0.68 -1.82 -19.47
N HIS A 10 -1.01 -3.03 -19.93
CA HIS A 10 -2.19 -3.29 -20.74
C HIS A 10 -3.23 -4.11 -19.98
N TYR A 11 -4.50 -3.85 -20.26
CA TYR A 11 -5.66 -4.64 -19.89
C TYR A 11 -6.36 -5.06 -21.19
N GLY A 12 -6.00 -6.22 -21.69
CA GLY A 12 -6.40 -6.66 -23.02
C GLY A 12 -5.93 -5.65 -24.10
N LYS A 13 -6.86 -5.04 -24.83
CA LYS A 13 -6.55 -4.05 -25.87
C LYS A 13 -6.33 -2.62 -25.32
N LYS A 14 -6.66 -2.37 -24.06
CA LYS A 14 -6.55 -1.03 -23.46
C LYS A 14 -5.20 -0.89 -22.78
N GLN A 15 -4.38 0.05 -23.24
CA GLN A 15 -3.18 0.44 -22.53
C GLN A 15 -3.51 1.49 -21.47
N ALA A 16 -3.10 1.24 -20.22
CA ALA A 16 -3.37 2.08 -19.06
C ALA A 16 -2.15 2.90 -18.64
N LEU A 17 -0.95 2.40 -18.91
CA LEU A 17 0.31 3.14 -18.69
C LEU A 17 1.19 3.01 -19.93
N PHE A 18 1.79 4.14 -20.31
CA PHE A 18 2.61 4.29 -21.52
C PHE A 18 3.99 4.80 -21.12
N ASP A 19 5.01 3.98 -21.25
CA ASP A 19 6.43 4.30 -21.03
C ASP A 19 6.66 5.24 -19.84
N PHE A 20 5.95 4.99 -18.73
CA PHE A 20 6.04 5.85 -17.55
C PHE A 20 7.41 5.68 -16.90
N GLU A 21 8.10 6.81 -16.71
CA GLU A 21 9.40 6.88 -16.06
C GLU A 21 9.37 7.86 -14.90
N MET A 22 9.90 7.45 -13.76
CA MET A 22 10.00 8.30 -12.58
C MET A 22 11.05 7.79 -11.60
N THR A 23 11.72 8.73 -10.95
CA THR A 23 12.56 8.43 -9.79
C THR A 23 12.00 9.13 -8.56
N PHE A 24 11.50 8.33 -7.61
CA PHE A 24 11.01 8.81 -6.33
C PHE A 24 12.14 8.81 -5.30
N LYS A 25 12.46 9.99 -4.81
CA LYS A 25 13.34 10.21 -3.65
C LYS A 25 12.50 10.30 -2.37
N ASN A 26 13.11 10.65 -1.25
CA ASN A 26 12.36 10.96 -0.04
C ASN A 26 11.52 12.23 -0.26
N GLY A 27 10.28 12.21 0.14
CA GLY A 27 9.35 13.33 -0.04
C GLY A 27 7.90 12.86 -0.24
N VAL A 28 7.01 13.84 -0.37
CA VAL A 28 5.59 13.64 -0.69
C VAL A 28 5.37 13.96 -2.16
N TYR A 29 4.69 13.07 -2.87
CA TYR A 29 4.39 13.21 -4.29
C TYR A 29 2.88 13.20 -4.51
N GLY A 30 2.37 14.21 -5.22
CA GLY A 30 0.99 14.25 -5.68
C GLY A 30 0.85 13.62 -7.07
N LEU A 31 -0.03 12.64 -7.21
CA LEU A 31 -0.35 12.03 -8.50
C LEU A 31 -1.68 12.59 -9.00
N LEU A 32 -1.61 13.52 -9.96
CA LEU A 32 -2.76 14.22 -10.50
C LEU A 32 -3.11 13.73 -11.92
N GLY A 33 -4.38 13.81 -12.25
CA GLY A 33 -4.88 13.45 -13.58
C GLY A 33 -6.37 13.05 -13.54
N PRO A 34 -7.03 13.01 -14.71
CA PRO A 34 -8.45 12.66 -14.81
C PRO A 34 -8.71 11.19 -14.43
N ASN A 35 -9.99 10.84 -14.31
CA ASN A 35 -10.38 9.45 -14.14
C ASN A 35 -9.98 8.63 -15.38
N GLY A 36 -9.43 7.44 -15.17
CA GLY A 36 -8.91 6.61 -16.25
C GLY A 36 -7.47 6.90 -16.68
N ALA A 37 -6.78 7.89 -16.12
CA ALA A 37 -5.39 8.22 -16.44
C ALA A 37 -4.34 7.22 -15.93
N GLY A 38 -4.75 6.06 -15.39
CA GLY A 38 -3.82 5.03 -14.93
C GLY A 38 -3.29 5.21 -13.50
N LYS A 39 -3.77 6.20 -12.73
CA LYS A 39 -3.30 6.47 -11.36
C LYS A 39 -3.37 5.25 -10.44
N SER A 40 -4.52 4.60 -10.38
CA SER A 40 -4.70 3.39 -9.54
C SER A 40 -3.86 2.21 -10.06
N THR A 41 -3.69 2.09 -11.38
CA THR A 41 -2.82 1.10 -11.99
C THR A 41 -1.37 1.30 -11.56
N LEU A 42 -0.87 2.53 -11.62
CA LEU A 42 0.47 2.89 -11.16
C LEU A 42 0.65 2.57 -9.67
N MET A 43 -0.30 2.97 -8.82
CA MET A 43 -0.24 2.70 -7.37
C MET A 43 -0.23 1.20 -7.07
N ASN A 44 -1.06 0.40 -7.77
CA ASN A 44 -1.08 -1.05 -7.59
C ASN A 44 0.24 -1.71 -8.03
N ILE A 45 0.87 -1.21 -9.09
CA ILE A 45 2.18 -1.72 -9.53
C ILE A 45 3.28 -1.33 -8.54
N ILE A 46 3.31 -0.08 -8.08
CA ILE A 46 4.30 0.39 -7.08
C ILE A 46 4.17 -0.39 -5.77
N SER A 47 2.95 -0.75 -5.37
CA SER A 47 2.71 -1.52 -4.15
C SER A 47 2.89 -3.03 -4.31
N ASP A 48 3.33 -3.50 -5.48
CA ASP A 48 3.52 -4.93 -5.81
C ASP A 48 2.22 -5.76 -5.73
N ASN A 49 1.07 -5.10 -5.93
CA ASN A 49 -0.26 -5.74 -6.03
C ASN A 49 -0.62 -6.11 -7.47
N LEU A 50 0.07 -5.56 -8.45
CA LEU A 50 -0.17 -5.78 -9.87
C LEU A 50 1.17 -5.87 -10.61
N ALA A 51 1.37 -6.91 -11.39
CA ALA A 51 2.55 -7.02 -12.23
C ALA A 51 2.46 -6.06 -13.44
N PRO A 52 3.53 -5.35 -13.76
CA PRO A 52 3.61 -4.56 -14.99
C PRO A 52 3.77 -5.48 -16.22
N ASP A 53 3.72 -4.91 -17.40
CA ASP A 53 4.03 -5.62 -18.63
C ASP A 53 5.54 -5.93 -18.73
N LEU A 54 5.88 -6.89 -19.57
CA LEU A 54 7.27 -7.28 -19.83
C LEU A 54 8.09 -6.08 -20.34
N GLY A 55 9.34 -6.00 -19.91
CA GLY A 55 10.24 -4.90 -20.26
C GLY A 55 10.19 -3.71 -19.31
N SER A 56 9.18 -3.63 -18.43
CA SER A 56 9.10 -2.64 -17.37
C SER A 56 10.13 -2.93 -16.26
N GLN A 57 10.70 -1.88 -15.69
CA GLN A 57 11.69 -2.00 -14.61
C GLN A 57 11.28 -1.17 -13.41
N LEU A 58 11.18 -1.82 -12.25
CA LEU A 58 10.96 -1.16 -10.96
C LEU A 58 12.07 -1.59 -10.00
N CYS A 59 12.88 -0.63 -9.56
CA CYS A 59 14.01 -0.91 -8.68
C CYS A 59 13.91 -0.11 -7.38
N TRP A 60 14.02 -0.80 -6.26
CA TRP A 60 14.15 -0.21 -4.94
C TRP A 60 15.62 -0.23 -4.52
N ASN A 61 16.21 0.95 -4.36
CA ASN A 61 17.64 1.12 -4.04
C ASN A 61 18.56 0.29 -4.97
N GLY A 62 18.28 0.31 -6.27
CA GLY A 62 19.07 -0.39 -7.29
C GLY A 62 18.76 -1.88 -7.46
N THR A 63 17.88 -2.46 -6.64
CA THR A 63 17.47 -3.87 -6.76
C THR A 63 16.05 -3.96 -7.27
N ASP A 64 15.81 -4.82 -8.27
CA ASP A 64 14.50 -5.10 -8.81
C ASP A 64 13.54 -5.56 -7.71
N ILE A 65 12.33 -4.96 -7.64
CA ILE A 65 11.35 -5.26 -6.60
C ILE A 65 10.87 -6.71 -6.63
N THR A 66 10.83 -7.33 -7.81
CA THR A 66 10.45 -8.74 -7.95
C THR A 66 11.47 -9.68 -7.30
N LYS A 67 12.76 -9.33 -7.39
CA LYS A 67 13.83 -10.06 -6.69
C LYS A 67 13.81 -9.86 -5.18
N LEU A 68 13.35 -8.71 -4.72
CA LEU A 68 13.18 -8.42 -3.30
C LEU A 68 11.97 -9.15 -2.70
N GLY A 69 10.88 -9.29 -3.47
CA GLY A 69 9.68 -10.01 -3.09
C GLY A 69 9.12 -9.55 -1.72
N SER A 70 9.01 -10.47 -0.76
CA SER A 70 8.50 -10.15 0.58
C SER A 70 9.30 -9.09 1.34
N LYS A 71 10.61 -8.96 1.08
CA LYS A 71 11.45 -7.92 1.69
C LYS A 71 11.01 -6.52 1.24
N PHE A 72 10.59 -6.38 -0.02
CA PHE A 72 10.04 -5.12 -0.53
C PHE A 72 8.65 -4.87 0.06
N ARG A 73 7.74 -5.84 0.01
CA ARG A 73 6.38 -5.70 0.55
C ARG A 73 6.33 -5.32 2.03
N ARG A 74 7.29 -5.75 2.83
CA ARG A 74 7.43 -5.33 4.24
C ARG A 74 7.72 -3.84 4.40
N LYS A 75 8.34 -3.20 3.38
CA LYS A 75 8.67 -1.76 3.38
C LYS A 75 7.53 -0.89 2.86
N VAL A 76 6.54 -1.47 2.20
CA VAL A 76 5.44 -0.75 1.57
C VAL A 76 4.22 -0.77 2.48
N GLY A 77 3.66 0.41 2.77
CA GLY A 77 2.29 0.59 3.27
C GLY A 77 1.42 1.03 2.10
N TYR A 78 0.29 0.37 1.90
CA TYR A 78 -0.67 0.73 0.86
C TYR A 78 -2.06 0.83 1.44
N MET A 79 -2.71 1.97 1.24
CA MET A 79 -4.09 2.21 1.61
C MET A 79 -4.91 2.40 0.33
N PRO A 80 -5.73 1.42 -0.06
CA PRO A 80 -6.58 1.52 -1.25
C PRO A 80 -7.74 2.48 -1.02
N GLN A 81 -8.33 2.99 -2.11
CA GLN A 81 -9.49 3.87 -2.07
C GLN A 81 -10.73 3.17 -1.47
N GLN A 82 -10.93 1.89 -1.77
CA GLN A 82 -11.91 1.04 -1.13
C GLN A 82 -11.18 0.09 -0.19
N GLN A 83 -11.44 0.24 1.09
CA GLN A 83 -10.81 -0.58 2.12
C GLN A 83 -11.67 -1.82 2.33
N ALA A 84 -11.11 -2.99 2.05
CA ALA A 84 -11.70 -4.27 2.43
C ALA A 84 -11.34 -4.55 3.91
N LEU A 85 -12.00 -3.86 4.83
CA LEU A 85 -11.87 -4.11 6.25
C LEU A 85 -12.78 -5.28 6.65
N TYR A 86 -12.41 -5.99 7.70
CA TYR A 86 -13.26 -7.02 8.27
C TYR A 86 -14.20 -6.40 9.30
N ASP A 87 -15.44 -6.18 8.93
CA ASP A 87 -16.46 -5.49 9.76
C ASP A 87 -16.57 -6.04 11.19
N ASN A 88 -16.39 -7.34 11.36
CA ASN A 88 -16.44 -8.02 12.65
C ASN A 88 -15.13 -7.93 13.45
N PHE A 89 -14.07 -7.34 12.91
CA PHE A 89 -12.85 -7.12 13.66
C PHE A 89 -12.95 -5.82 14.43
N THR A 90 -12.31 -5.76 15.60
CA THR A 90 -12.02 -4.49 16.26
C THR A 90 -10.80 -3.84 15.58
N ALA A 91 -10.64 -2.51 15.72
CA ALA A 91 -9.47 -1.83 15.17
C ALA A 91 -8.16 -2.43 15.72
N ARG A 92 -8.11 -2.70 17.03
CA ARG A 92 -6.98 -3.40 17.66
C ARG A 92 -6.71 -4.75 16.99
N ARG A 93 -7.73 -5.59 16.81
CA ARG A 93 -7.58 -6.90 16.20
C ARG A 93 -7.11 -6.82 14.76
N PHE A 94 -7.61 -5.86 14.01
CA PHE A 94 -7.20 -5.64 12.62
C PHE A 94 -5.74 -5.21 12.53
N MET A 95 -5.31 -4.26 13.37
CA MET A 95 -3.91 -3.82 13.43
C MET A 95 -2.95 -4.95 13.81
N MET A 96 -3.33 -5.76 14.80
CA MET A 96 -2.56 -6.96 15.20
C MET A 96 -2.46 -7.97 14.06
N TYR A 97 -3.55 -8.19 13.31
CA TYR A 97 -3.57 -9.07 12.14
C TYR A 97 -2.61 -8.58 11.04
N ILE A 98 -2.69 -7.30 10.68
CA ILE A 98 -1.77 -6.71 9.69
C ILE A 98 -0.32 -6.77 10.16
N SER A 99 -0.06 -6.54 11.44
CA SER A 99 1.27 -6.64 12.03
C SER A 99 1.84 -8.06 11.91
N ALA A 100 1.01 -9.08 12.15
CA ALA A 100 1.40 -10.48 11.98
C ALA A 100 1.76 -10.80 10.52
N LEU A 101 0.96 -10.32 9.54
CA LEU A 101 1.26 -10.46 8.11
C LEU A 101 2.57 -9.76 7.71
N LYS A 102 2.92 -8.67 8.38
CA LYS A 102 4.20 -7.95 8.20
C LYS A 102 5.37 -8.64 8.91
N GLY A 103 5.11 -9.66 9.73
CA GLY A 103 6.13 -10.38 10.49
C GLY A 103 6.66 -9.59 11.69
N ILE A 104 5.85 -8.69 12.25
CA ILE A 104 6.14 -7.92 13.47
C ILE A 104 5.83 -8.83 14.67
N SER A 105 6.71 -8.87 15.67
CA SER A 105 6.47 -9.64 16.89
C SER A 105 5.25 -9.12 17.66
N THR A 106 4.54 -10.02 18.33
CA THR A 106 3.30 -9.67 19.06
C THR A 106 3.50 -8.57 20.11
N ALA A 107 4.64 -8.57 20.80
CA ALA A 107 4.95 -7.53 21.80
C ALA A 107 5.07 -6.14 21.16
N VAL A 108 5.87 -6.03 20.10
CA VAL A 108 6.05 -4.77 19.34
C VAL A 108 4.74 -4.35 18.67
N ALA A 109 4.00 -5.30 18.09
CA ALA A 109 2.73 -5.03 17.44
C ALA A 109 1.70 -4.44 18.41
N ARG A 110 1.64 -4.93 19.65
CA ARG A 110 0.73 -4.41 20.68
C ARG A 110 1.04 -2.97 21.04
N GLU A 111 2.29 -2.69 21.36
CA GLU A 111 2.75 -1.33 21.68
C GLU A 111 2.49 -0.33 20.54
N GLN A 112 2.89 -0.71 19.32
CA GLN A 112 2.65 0.14 18.14
C GLN A 112 1.17 0.32 17.84
N THR A 113 0.33 -0.70 18.03
CA THR A 113 -1.11 -0.59 17.80
C THR A 113 -1.73 0.42 18.74
N GLU A 114 -1.42 0.37 20.03
CA GLU A 114 -1.93 1.32 21.02
C GLU A 114 -1.46 2.74 20.72
N TYR A 115 -0.18 2.92 20.44
CA TYR A 115 0.38 4.20 20.06
C TYR A 115 -0.30 4.78 18.81
N LEU A 116 -0.36 4.03 17.71
CA LEU A 116 -0.92 4.51 16.43
C LEU A 116 -2.42 4.81 16.53
N LEU A 117 -3.19 4.01 17.26
CA LEU A 117 -4.62 4.29 17.47
C LEU A 117 -4.86 5.50 18.34
N SER A 118 -3.95 5.81 19.27
CA SER A 118 -3.98 7.06 20.03
C SER A 118 -3.67 8.27 19.14
N GLU A 119 -2.67 8.17 18.25
CA GLU A 119 -2.29 9.27 17.35
C GLU A 119 -3.43 9.70 16.40
N VAL A 120 -4.32 8.75 16.06
CA VAL A 120 -5.49 9.01 15.20
C VAL A 120 -6.79 9.14 15.97
N GLU A 121 -6.73 9.34 17.29
CA GLU A 121 -7.89 9.55 18.18
C GLU A 121 -8.91 8.39 18.19
N LEU A 122 -8.45 7.16 17.94
CA LEU A 122 -9.28 5.95 17.95
C LEU A 122 -9.08 5.07 19.19
N HIS A 123 -8.30 5.51 20.17
CA HIS A 123 -7.98 4.74 21.37
C HIS A 123 -9.24 4.27 22.12
N ASP A 124 -10.20 5.16 22.36
CA ASP A 124 -11.42 4.86 23.15
C ASP A 124 -12.42 3.93 22.45
N VAL A 125 -12.24 3.74 21.17
CA VAL A 125 -13.10 2.88 20.35
C VAL A 125 -12.37 1.69 19.73
N MET A 126 -11.08 1.51 20.02
CA MET A 126 -10.24 0.51 19.37
C MET A 126 -10.69 -0.94 19.58
N ASP A 127 -11.48 -1.19 20.63
CA ASP A 127 -12.04 -2.52 20.93
C ASP A 127 -13.49 -2.67 20.44
N LYS A 128 -14.04 -1.66 19.72
CA LYS A 128 -15.31 -1.75 19.02
C LYS A 128 -15.15 -2.30 17.61
N ALA A 129 -16.20 -2.94 17.08
CA ALA A 129 -16.20 -3.49 15.74
C ALA A 129 -16.07 -2.38 14.68
N ILE A 130 -15.20 -2.58 13.69
CA ILE A 130 -14.91 -1.62 12.62
C ILE A 130 -16.17 -1.31 11.78
N GLY A 131 -17.05 -2.30 11.56
CA GLY A 131 -18.29 -2.11 10.82
C GLY A 131 -19.22 -1.02 11.38
N GLY A 132 -19.01 -0.59 12.63
CA GLY A 132 -19.71 0.53 13.24
C GLY A 132 -19.00 1.88 13.13
N PHE A 133 -17.84 1.94 12.49
CA PHE A 133 -17.07 3.17 12.35
C PHE A 133 -17.62 4.06 11.24
N SER A 134 -17.48 5.37 11.39
CA SER A 134 -17.75 6.30 10.29
C SER A 134 -16.70 6.19 9.19
N GLY A 135 -17.02 6.69 7.99
CA GLY A 135 -16.07 6.65 6.87
C GLY A 135 -14.76 7.40 7.09
N GLY A 136 -14.72 8.31 8.09
CA GLY A 136 -13.50 9.04 8.48
C GLY A 136 -12.67 8.34 9.54
N MET A 137 -13.26 7.42 10.28
CA MET A 137 -12.59 6.59 11.28
C MET A 137 -11.88 5.43 10.61
#